data_13949dd67d8ff860ad3301bb8ddcda02
#
_entry.id   13949dd67d8ff860ad3301bb8ddcda02
#
_cell.length_a   1.000
_cell.length_b   1.000
_cell.length_c   1.000
_cell.angle_alpha   90.00
_cell.angle_beta   90.00
_cell.angle_gamma   90.00
#
_symmetry.space_group_name_H-M   'P 1'
#
loop_
_entity.id
_entity.type
_entity.pdbx_description
1 polymer ?
#
loop_
_entity_poly.entity_id
_entity_poly.type
_entity_poly.pdbx_seq_one_letter_code
_entity_poly.pdbx_strand_id
1 'polypeptide(L)'
;MVEKFMDYVPEISDKAMIHPSATIIGRCEIAEGVSIWPGVVIRGDVDKIKIGKNSNVQDNSVFHPNLNRPVIIGENVTVGHSAVVHGSVIGNNCLIGMNATVIESEIGENCLIGAGCLITPNSKIPPNSLVLGLPFKVVRQLSDDEIKSLKNSADEYLELAKIYDWSKK
;
A
#
# COMPACT_ATOMS: atom_id res chain seq x y z
N MET A 1 13.18 0.85 -11.26
CA MET A 1 14.37 1.69 -10.95
C MET A 1 14.44 1.92 -9.45
N VAL A 2 15.60 1.72 -8.83
CA VAL A 2 15.83 1.99 -7.39
C VAL A 2 16.89 3.08 -7.29
N GLU A 3 16.58 4.20 -6.64
CA GLU A 3 17.45 5.36 -6.59
C GLU A 3 17.59 5.89 -5.15
N LYS A 4 18.80 6.34 -4.82
CA LYS A 4 19.03 7.12 -3.61
C LYS A 4 18.52 8.55 -3.78
N PHE A 5 18.07 9.16 -2.69
CA PHE A 5 17.81 10.58 -2.59
C PHE A 5 18.68 11.17 -1.46
N MET A 6 19.59 12.09 -1.79
CA MET A 6 20.65 12.54 -0.88
C MET A 6 21.45 11.35 -0.33
N ASP A 7 21.47 11.15 0.99
CA ASP A 7 22.17 10.02 1.65
C ASP A 7 21.25 8.82 1.93
N TYR A 8 19.97 8.92 1.56
CA TYR A 8 18.98 7.88 1.81
C TYR A 8 18.93 6.89 0.64
N VAL A 9 19.24 5.65 0.92
CA VAL A 9 19.15 4.52 -0.01
C VAL A 9 17.97 3.66 0.39
N PRO A 10 17.10 3.23 -0.55
CA PRO A 10 16.01 2.31 -0.22
C PRO A 10 16.52 0.99 0.38
N GLU A 11 15.93 0.59 1.50
CA GLU A 11 16.18 -0.69 2.17
C GLU A 11 15.12 -1.68 1.72
N ILE A 12 15.52 -2.63 0.87
CA ILE A 12 14.60 -3.59 0.25
C ILE A 12 15.05 -5.01 0.64
N SER A 13 14.11 -5.79 1.22
CA SER A 13 14.37 -7.20 1.51
C SER A 13 14.73 -7.96 0.23
N ASP A 14 15.67 -8.88 0.32
CA ASP A 14 16.03 -9.82 -0.76
C ASP A 14 14.89 -10.78 -1.15
N LYS A 15 13.88 -10.91 -0.27
CA LYS A 15 12.65 -11.66 -0.52
C LYS A 15 11.49 -10.81 -1.03
N ALA A 16 11.69 -9.51 -1.26
CA ALA A 16 10.70 -8.67 -1.91
C ALA A 16 10.77 -8.82 -3.43
N MET A 17 9.64 -8.75 -4.09
CA MET A 17 9.50 -8.90 -5.53
C MET A 17 9.19 -7.55 -6.15
N ILE A 18 10.15 -6.96 -6.86
CA ILE A 18 10.04 -5.62 -7.43
C ILE A 18 10.05 -5.71 -8.95
N HIS A 19 8.96 -5.29 -9.59
CA HIS A 19 8.90 -5.25 -11.05
C HIS A 19 9.92 -4.25 -11.61
N PRO A 20 10.65 -4.57 -12.70
CA PRO A 20 11.69 -3.70 -13.27
C PRO A 20 11.22 -2.29 -13.64
N SER A 21 9.94 -2.10 -14.00
CA SER A 21 9.37 -0.78 -14.31
C SER A 21 8.89 0.01 -13.09
N ALA A 22 8.96 -0.56 -11.87
CA ALA A 22 8.67 0.18 -10.66
C ALA A 22 9.79 1.17 -10.33
N THR A 23 9.44 2.29 -9.71
CA THR A 23 10.38 3.33 -9.29
C THR A 23 10.33 3.49 -7.77
N ILE A 24 11.47 3.32 -7.09
CA ILE A 24 11.59 3.42 -5.64
C ILE A 24 12.73 4.38 -5.31
N ILE A 25 12.44 5.46 -4.59
CA ILE A 25 13.40 6.56 -4.36
C ILE A 25 13.47 6.91 -2.87
N GLY A 26 14.68 7.05 -2.34
CA GLY A 26 14.95 7.67 -1.04
C GLY A 26 14.65 6.79 0.18
N ARG A 27 14.03 7.37 1.21
CA ARG A 27 13.76 6.74 2.51
C ARG A 27 12.62 5.72 2.46
N CYS A 28 12.89 4.56 1.84
CA CYS A 28 11.92 3.49 1.67
C CYS A 28 12.39 2.22 2.36
N GLU A 29 11.56 1.62 3.19
CA GLU A 29 11.78 0.32 3.82
C GLU A 29 10.74 -0.66 3.29
N ILE A 30 11.18 -1.70 2.58
CA ILE A 30 10.30 -2.71 1.96
C ILE A 30 10.61 -4.08 2.55
N ALA A 31 9.64 -4.65 3.27
CA ALA A 31 9.79 -5.90 4.01
C ALA A 31 9.75 -7.14 3.11
N GLU A 32 10.03 -8.31 3.71
CA GLU A 32 9.96 -9.60 3.02
C GLU A 32 8.54 -9.91 2.52
N GLY A 33 8.44 -10.63 1.39
CA GLY A 33 7.17 -11.03 0.78
C GLY A 33 6.37 -9.88 0.14
N VAL A 34 6.87 -8.64 0.20
CA VAL A 34 6.22 -7.52 -0.49
C VAL A 34 6.36 -7.69 -2.00
N SER A 35 5.28 -7.43 -2.75
CA SER A 35 5.32 -7.36 -4.21
C SER A 35 4.96 -5.97 -4.72
N ILE A 36 5.84 -5.40 -5.55
CA ILE A 36 5.68 -4.08 -6.18
C ILE A 36 5.55 -4.27 -7.68
N TRP A 37 4.39 -3.94 -8.21
CA TRP A 37 3.93 -4.26 -9.56
C TRP A 37 4.30 -3.20 -10.61
N PRO A 38 4.02 -3.42 -11.91
CA PRO A 38 4.41 -2.51 -12.98
C PRO A 38 3.98 -1.06 -12.76
N GLY A 39 4.87 -0.11 -13.05
CA GLY A 39 4.57 1.32 -13.06
C GLY A 39 4.35 1.95 -11.67
N VAL A 40 4.50 1.20 -10.59
CA VAL A 40 4.39 1.73 -9.22
C VAL A 40 5.48 2.75 -8.95
N VAL A 41 5.13 3.86 -8.29
CA VAL A 41 6.08 4.89 -7.84
C VAL A 41 6.02 5.03 -6.32
N ILE A 42 7.14 4.81 -5.66
CA ILE A 42 7.34 4.96 -4.20
C ILE A 42 8.45 5.98 -3.99
N ARG A 43 8.10 7.20 -3.59
CA ARG A 43 9.06 8.30 -3.50
C ARG A 43 9.15 8.87 -2.08
N GLY A 44 10.17 8.42 -1.33
CA GLY A 44 10.45 8.82 0.06
C GLY A 44 11.50 9.94 0.16
N ASP A 45 11.27 11.06 -0.49
CA ASP A 45 12.16 12.23 -0.49
C ASP A 45 11.87 13.23 0.64
N VAL A 46 10.61 13.41 1.01
CA VAL A 46 10.19 14.35 2.06
C VAL A 46 10.19 13.69 3.44
N ASP A 47 9.70 12.46 3.55
CA ASP A 47 9.68 11.65 4.77
C ASP A 47 9.82 10.17 4.38
N LYS A 48 9.75 9.25 5.35
CA LYS A 48 9.91 7.82 5.12
C LYS A 48 8.64 7.15 4.58
N ILE A 49 8.86 6.06 3.85
CA ILE A 49 7.83 5.10 3.44
C ILE A 49 8.20 3.74 3.99
N LYS A 50 7.25 3.07 4.65
CA LYS A 50 7.41 1.72 5.15
C LYS A 50 6.32 0.82 4.60
N ILE A 51 6.69 -0.38 4.08
CA ILE A 51 5.72 -1.37 3.59
C ILE A 51 5.97 -2.68 4.34
N GLY A 52 4.97 -3.11 5.11
CA GLY A 52 4.99 -4.31 5.94
C GLY A 52 4.91 -5.60 5.13
N LYS A 53 5.24 -6.71 5.80
CA LYS A 53 5.37 -8.04 5.20
C LYS A 53 4.14 -8.46 4.40
N ASN A 54 4.38 -9.21 3.32
CA ASN A 54 3.36 -9.84 2.46
C ASN A 54 2.33 -8.86 1.86
N SER A 55 2.61 -7.57 1.88
CA SER A 55 1.75 -6.57 1.25
C SER A 55 2.03 -6.47 -0.24
N ASN A 56 1.02 -6.11 -1.03
CA ASN A 56 1.20 -5.89 -2.46
C ASN A 56 0.76 -4.49 -2.87
N VAL A 57 1.51 -3.90 -3.80
CA VAL A 57 1.22 -2.58 -4.38
C VAL A 57 1.07 -2.75 -5.87
N GLN A 58 -0.17 -2.68 -6.34
CA GLN A 58 -0.54 -3.01 -7.71
C GLN A 58 -0.23 -1.87 -8.69
N ASP A 59 -0.31 -2.21 -9.97
CA ASP A 59 0.13 -1.40 -11.09
C ASP A 59 -0.27 0.07 -11.00
N ASN A 60 0.68 0.96 -11.34
CA ASN A 60 0.52 2.41 -11.41
C ASN A 60 0.12 3.11 -10.10
N SER A 61 0.20 2.43 -8.96
CA SER A 61 -0.07 3.07 -7.66
C SER A 61 1.08 3.99 -7.27
N VAL A 62 0.76 5.05 -6.51
CA VAL A 62 1.72 6.08 -6.11
C VAL A 62 1.72 6.27 -4.60
N PHE A 63 2.91 6.18 -3.98
CA PHE A 63 3.13 6.47 -2.57
C PHE A 63 4.06 7.66 -2.41
N HIS A 64 3.60 8.66 -1.68
CA HIS A 64 4.39 9.83 -1.36
C HIS A 64 4.08 10.34 0.05
N PRO A 65 5.07 10.58 0.90
CA PRO A 65 4.86 11.17 2.22
C PRO A 65 4.69 12.69 2.14
N ASN A 66 4.20 13.30 3.21
CA ASN A 66 4.33 14.73 3.43
C ASN A 66 5.25 14.98 4.63
N LEU A 67 5.68 16.22 4.84
CA LEU A 67 6.55 16.58 5.95
C LEU A 67 5.92 16.21 7.30
N ASN A 68 6.62 15.40 8.11
CA ASN A 68 6.13 14.80 9.35
C ASN A 68 4.88 13.92 9.21
N ARG A 69 4.60 13.46 7.99
CA ARG A 69 3.51 12.54 7.68
C ARG A 69 4.03 11.42 6.78
N PRO A 70 4.64 10.39 7.36
CA PRO A 70 5.16 9.25 6.62
C PRO A 70 4.03 8.46 5.96
N VAL A 71 4.39 7.63 4.98
CA VAL A 71 3.51 6.55 4.52
C VAL A 71 3.90 5.27 5.23
N ILE A 72 2.99 4.71 6.01
CA ILE A 72 3.20 3.45 6.73
C ILE A 72 2.11 2.48 6.30
N ILE A 73 2.51 1.39 5.67
CA ILE A 73 1.64 0.29 5.26
C ILE A 73 1.91 -0.90 6.18
N GLY A 74 0.87 -1.43 6.78
CA GLY A 74 0.94 -2.61 7.64
C GLY A 74 1.28 -3.89 6.88
N GLU A 75 1.09 -5.03 7.54
CA GLU A 75 1.30 -6.36 6.96
C GLU A 75 0.03 -6.87 6.26
N ASN A 76 0.20 -7.71 5.23
CA ASN A 76 -0.89 -8.32 4.45
C ASN A 76 -1.87 -7.27 3.87
N VAL A 77 -1.37 -6.12 3.44
CA VAL A 77 -2.18 -5.07 2.83
C VAL A 77 -2.19 -5.23 1.32
N THR A 78 -3.39 -5.20 0.72
CA THR A 78 -3.55 -5.12 -0.74
C THR A 78 -3.84 -3.68 -1.14
N VAL A 79 -2.98 -3.11 -1.98
CA VAL A 79 -3.20 -1.79 -2.58
C VAL A 79 -3.50 -1.96 -4.06
N GLY A 80 -4.75 -1.73 -4.43
CA GLY A 80 -5.27 -1.93 -5.78
C GLY A 80 -4.69 -0.96 -6.80
N HIS A 81 -4.81 -1.33 -8.07
CA HIS A 81 -4.26 -0.60 -9.22
C HIS A 81 -4.59 0.90 -9.19
N SER A 82 -3.62 1.74 -9.52
CA SER A 82 -3.75 3.19 -9.62
C SER A 82 -4.20 3.90 -8.33
N ALA A 83 -4.05 3.26 -7.18
CA ALA A 83 -4.34 3.92 -5.91
C ALA A 83 -3.24 4.93 -5.55
N VAL A 84 -3.63 6.01 -4.85
CA VAL A 84 -2.71 7.02 -4.34
C VAL A 84 -2.74 7.01 -2.81
N VAL A 85 -1.58 6.84 -2.19
CA VAL A 85 -1.42 6.93 -0.73
C VAL A 85 -0.44 8.03 -0.41
N HIS A 86 -0.94 9.11 0.19
CA HIS A 86 -0.17 10.29 0.51
C HIS A 86 -0.16 10.56 2.02
N GLY A 87 1.01 10.52 2.66
CA GLY A 87 1.21 10.89 4.07
C GLY A 87 0.29 10.14 5.06
N SER A 88 0.02 8.86 4.84
CA SER A 88 -1.02 8.11 5.55
C SER A 88 -0.51 6.84 6.20
N VAL A 89 -1.18 6.42 7.26
CA VAL A 89 -0.92 5.17 7.98
C VAL A 89 -2.08 4.21 7.71
N ILE A 90 -1.76 3.00 7.24
CA ILE A 90 -2.73 1.94 6.93
C ILE A 90 -2.39 0.71 7.77
N GLY A 91 -3.33 0.27 8.59
CA GLY A 91 -3.20 -0.90 9.45
C GLY A 91 -3.10 -2.22 8.68
N ASN A 92 -2.87 -3.30 9.42
CA ASN A 92 -2.72 -4.63 8.85
C ASN A 92 -4.00 -5.14 8.19
N ASN A 93 -3.87 -6.08 7.26
CA ASN A 93 -4.97 -6.80 6.60
C ASN A 93 -5.99 -5.86 5.94
N CYS A 94 -5.58 -4.72 5.41
CA CYS A 94 -6.45 -3.80 4.69
C CYS A 94 -6.46 -4.07 3.19
N LEU A 95 -7.56 -3.73 2.55
CA LEU A 95 -7.65 -3.62 1.10
C LEU A 95 -7.98 -2.17 0.72
N ILE A 96 -7.09 -1.55 -0.02
CA ILE A 96 -7.29 -0.24 -0.64
C ILE A 96 -7.69 -0.48 -2.09
N GLY A 97 -8.93 -0.15 -2.42
CA GLY A 97 -9.49 -0.43 -3.74
C GLY A 97 -8.82 0.33 -4.88
N MET A 98 -9.00 -0.15 -6.10
CA MET A 98 -8.47 0.47 -7.33
C MET A 98 -8.89 1.94 -7.43
N ASN A 99 -7.98 2.81 -7.87
CA ASN A 99 -8.18 4.26 -7.98
C ASN A 99 -8.60 4.97 -6.67
N ALA A 100 -8.49 4.33 -5.51
CA ALA A 100 -8.73 5.01 -4.25
C ALA A 100 -7.61 6.02 -3.96
N THR A 101 -7.98 7.14 -3.32
CA THR A 101 -7.03 8.17 -2.91
C THR A 101 -7.12 8.34 -1.40
N VAL A 102 -6.00 8.14 -0.69
CA VAL A 102 -5.90 8.24 0.77
C VAL A 102 -4.90 9.34 1.10
N ILE A 103 -5.38 10.41 1.76
CA ILE A 103 -4.57 11.60 2.02
C ILE A 103 -4.48 11.84 3.52
N GLU A 104 -3.24 11.86 4.06
CA GLU A 104 -2.89 12.29 5.43
C GLU A 104 -3.85 11.76 6.50
N SER A 105 -4.12 10.45 6.46
CA SER A 105 -5.15 9.79 7.25
C SER A 105 -4.63 8.55 7.96
N GLU A 106 -5.35 8.09 8.96
CA GLU A 106 -5.09 6.86 9.69
C GLU A 106 -6.23 5.86 9.40
N ILE A 107 -5.89 4.70 8.84
CA ILE A 107 -6.84 3.61 8.59
C ILE A 107 -6.50 2.46 9.55
N GLY A 108 -7.47 2.07 10.37
CA GLY A 108 -7.36 0.93 11.28
C GLY A 108 -7.14 -0.39 10.53
N GLU A 109 -6.84 -1.45 11.26
CA GLU A 109 -6.68 -2.78 10.67
C GLU A 109 -7.98 -3.38 10.14
N ASN A 110 -7.87 -4.36 9.24
CA ASN A 110 -9.00 -5.10 8.68
C ASN A 110 -10.05 -4.19 7.99
N CYS A 111 -9.61 -3.15 7.29
CA CYS A 111 -10.51 -2.24 6.58
C CYS A 111 -10.56 -2.53 5.08
N LEU A 112 -11.75 -2.40 4.50
CA LEU A 112 -11.97 -2.39 3.07
C LEU A 112 -12.32 -0.97 2.62
N ILE A 113 -11.41 -0.35 1.88
CA ILE A 113 -11.63 0.94 1.22
C ILE A 113 -12.03 0.65 -0.22
N GLY A 114 -13.24 1.02 -0.60
CA GLY A 114 -13.78 0.70 -1.92
C GLY A 114 -13.06 1.40 -3.07
N ALA A 115 -13.20 0.86 -4.28
CA ALA A 115 -12.62 1.45 -5.48
C ALA A 115 -13.10 2.90 -5.71
N GLY A 116 -12.19 3.78 -6.13
CA GLY A 116 -12.47 5.20 -6.36
C GLY A 116 -12.81 6.01 -5.09
N CYS A 117 -12.63 5.44 -3.90
CA CYS A 117 -12.92 6.13 -2.65
C CYS A 117 -11.92 7.26 -2.40
N LEU A 118 -12.40 8.41 -1.89
CA LEU A 118 -11.55 9.52 -1.46
C LEU A 118 -11.57 9.64 0.06
N ILE A 119 -10.47 9.28 0.71
CA ILE A 119 -10.22 9.53 2.13
C ILE A 119 -9.53 10.89 2.28
N THR A 120 -10.26 11.82 2.88
CA THR A 120 -9.81 13.21 3.05
C THR A 120 -8.83 13.38 4.21
N PRO A 121 -8.00 14.44 4.22
CA PRO A 121 -7.01 14.66 5.27
C PRO A 121 -7.56 14.64 6.70
N ASN A 122 -6.72 14.17 7.64
CA ASN A 122 -7.00 14.06 9.06
C ASN A 122 -8.15 13.10 9.43
N SER A 123 -8.53 12.22 8.50
CA SER A 123 -9.53 11.19 8.76
C SER A 123 -8.96 10.05 9.59
N LYS A 124 -9.79 9.49 10.48
CA LYS A 124 -9.49 8.28 11.26
C LYS A 124 -10.56 7.25 11.00
N ILE A 125 -10.18 6.19 10.31
CA ILE A 125 -11.08 5.08 9.99
C ILE A 125 -10.94 4.01 11.08
N PRO A 126 -12.02 3.66 11.80
CA PRO A 126 -11.94 2.63 12.82
C PRO A 126 -11.66 1.25 12.20
N PRO A 127 -11.06 0.31 12.96
CA PRO A 127 -10.82 -1.05 12.49
C PRO A 127 -12.09 -1.75 11.99
N ASN A 128 -11.93 -2.76 11.15
CA ASN A 128 -12.98 -3.64 10.65
C ASN A 128 -14.06 -2.91 9.83
N SER A 129 -13.72 -1.81 9.16
CA SER A 129 -14.70 -0.94 8.49
C SER A 129 -14.78 -1.20 6.98
N LEU A 130 -16.01 -1.20 6.46
CA LEU A 130 -16.29 -0.97 5.04
C LEU A 130 -16.44 0.53 4.80
N VAL A 131 -15.61 1.06 3.90
CA VAL A 131 -15.57 2.49 3.57
C VAL A 131 -15.76 2.69 2.07
N LEU A 132 -16.75 3.48 1.69
CA LEU A 132 -17.10 3.73 0.28
C LEU A 132 -17.34 5.23 0.05
N GLY A 133 -17.18 5.67 -1.18
CA GLY A 133 -17.68 6.96 -1.65
C GLY A 133 -16.65 8.04 -1.92
N LEU A 134 -17.16 9.13 -2.51
CA LEU A 134 -16.42 10.33 -2.93
C LEU A 134 -17.25 11.57 -2.52
N PRO A 135 -16.96 12.22 -1.39
CA PRO A 135 -16.03 11.80 -0.34
C PRO A 135 -16.50 10.54 0.41
N PHE A 136 -15.58 9.94 1.18
CA PHE A 136 -15.82 8.67 1.85
C PHE A 136 -16.93 8.71 2.92
N LYS A 137 -17.50 7.52 3.16
CA LYS A 137 -18.35 7.24 4.35
C LYS A 137 -17.96 5.87 4.90
N VAL A 138 -17.87 5.77 6.21
CA VAL A 138 -17.86 4.47 6.89
C VAL A 138 -19.29 3.93 6.81
N VAL A 139 -19.48 2.84 6.05
CA VAL A 139 -20.80 2.30 5.74
C VAL A 139 -21.29 1.35 6.82
N ARG A 140 -20.41 0.44 7.26
CA ARG A 140 -20.67 -0.58 8.29
C ARG A 140 -19.38 -1.26 8.73
N GLN A 141 -19.48 -2.10 9.72
CA GLN A 141 -18.44 -3.06 10.05
C GLN A 141 -18.43 -4.21 9.02
N LEU A 142 -17.26 -4.75 8.77
CA LEU A 142 -17.09 -5.99 7.99
C LEU A 142 -17.50 -7.21 8.83
N SER A 143 -17.99 -8.24 8.17
CA SER A 143 -18.18 -9.56 8.78
C SER A 143 -16.84 -10.31 8.90
N ASP A 144 -16.81 -11.37 9.72
CA ASP A 144 -15.61 -12.21 9.88
C ASP A 144 -15.17 -12.85 8.54
N ASP A 145 -16.12 -13.24 7.69
CA ASP A 145 -15.84 -13.80 6.36
C ASP A 145 -15.22 -12.73 5.43
N GLU A 146 -15.70 -11.50 5.48
CA GLU A 146 -15.13 -10.39 4.72
C GLU A 146 -13.71 -10.08 5.20
N ILE A 147 -13.47 -10.02 6.50
CA ILE A 147 -12.12 -9.81 7.07
C ILE A 147 -11.18 -10.94 6.63
N LYS A 148 -11.64 -12.19 6.65
CA LYS A 148 -10.86 -13.33 6.16
C LYS A 148 -10.53 -13.18 4.67
N SER A 149 -11.46 -12.67 3.87
CA SER A 149 -11.23 -12.47 2.44
C SER A 149 -10.17 -11.42 2.14
N LEU A 150 -10.00 -10.40 3.00
CA LEU A 150 -8.93 -9.41 2.86
C LEU A 150 -7.55 -10.06 2.93
N LYS A 151 -7.36 -10.94 3.91
CA LYS A 151 -6.11 -11.69 4.05
C LYS A 151 -5.87 -12.61 2.86
N ASN A 152 -6.91 -13.34 2.42
CA ASN A 152 -6.80 -14.22 1.25
C ASN A 152 -6.35 -13.44 0.01
N SER A 153 -6.83 -12.21 -0.20
CA SER A 153 -6.40 -11.35 -1.30
C SER A 153 -4.88 -11.06 -1.25
N ALA A 154 -4.34 -10.78 -0.08
CA ALA A 154 -2.90 -10.59 0.07
C ALA A 154 -2.11 -11.88 -0.20
N ASP A 155 -2.58 -13.02 0.31
CA ASP A 155 -1.96 -14.33 0.11
C ASP A 155 -1.98 -14.73 -1.39
N GLU A 156 -3.08 -14.47 -2.12
CA GLU A 156 -3.17 -14.70 -3.57
C GLU A 156 -2.11 -13.90 -4.35
N TYR A 157 -1.92 -12.63 -4.02
CA TYR A 157 -0.90 -11.80 -4.65
C TYR A 157 0.52 -12.22 -4.28
N LEU A 158 0.74 -12.71 -3.06
CA LEU A 158 2.03 -13.28 -2.66
C LEU A 158 2.37 -14.52 -3.51
N GLU A 159 1.41 -15.43 -3.72
CA GLU A 159 1.62 -16.61 -4.57
C GLU A 159 1.74 -16.22 -6.05
N LEU A 160 0.91 -15.30 -6.52
CA LEU A 160 0.97 -14.82 -7.91
C LEU A 160 2.36 -14.23 -8.23
N ALA A 161 2.91 -13.40 -7.33
CA ALA A 161 4.20 -12.75 -7.53
C ALA A 161 5.36 -13.76 -7.66
N LYS A 162 5.27 -14.93 -7.01
CA LYS A 162 6.28 -16.01 -7.12
C LYS A 162 6.29 -16.67 -8.51
N ILE A 163 5.19 -16.61 -9.26
CA ILE A 163 5.07 -17.19 -10.60
C ILE A 163 5.76 -16.28 -11.64
N TYR A 164 5.83 -14.97 -11.37
CA TYR A 164 6.48 -14.02 -12.25
C TYR A 164 8.00 -14.10 -12.09
N ASP A 165 8.72 -14.30 -13.19
CA ASP A 165 10.16 -14.20 -13.25
C ASP A 165 10.56 -12.77 -13.65
N TRP A 166 10.58 -11.87 -12.67
CA TRP A 166 10.94 -10.47 -12.89
C TRP A 166 12.44 -10.23 -13.04
N SER A 167 13.26 -11.29 -12.96
CA SER A 167 14.69 -11.21 -13.26
C SER A 167 14.98 -11.20 -14.75
N LYS A 168 14.05 -11.65 -15.59
CA LYS A 168 14.19 -11.65 -17.05
C LYS A 168 13.83 -10.28 -17.61
N LYS A 169 14.85 -9.60 -18.14
CA LYS A 169 14.72 -8.37 -18.91
C LYS A 169 14.46 -8.69 -20.38
#